data_c30d5ba3571ff72e5129c623c27e92f8
#
_entry.id   c30d5ba3571ff72e5129c623c27e92f8
#
_cell.length_a   1.000
_cell.length_b   1.000
_cell.length_c   1.000
_cell.angle_alpha   90.00
_cell.angle_beta   90.00
_cell.angle_gamma   90.00
#
_symmetry.space_group_name_H-M   'P 1'
#
loop_
_entity.id
_entity.type
_entity.pdbx_description
1 polymer ?
#
loop_
_entity_poly.entity_id
_entity_poly.type
_entity_poly.pdbx_seq_one_letter_code
_entity_poly.pdbx_strand_id
1 'polypeptide(L)'
;MRAKKSTKKASKRAPTKGSAKAAKKRVPKAPASTKASAKRGAKAPPKSSPAAPVLRSLPVYEFVAGDLTGYVRLADPDRGFEFSRALQGKSLPAACKEVLSLRHYLGRGNGGMLIPREAAECQGKADKSGITFQYRKLAKWPVEATARYELLPAGGLDATFAFTFASEVKGFEAGIETIVPKTYSGVHVHAGGRWVTATAGPRLKRFYPRNLGAAELIADGRWNGLRMAGIGLAVEPRGYDYPMLVLWEPGTELALLYMGLTEECSSVWVNGADRTIGMALVGANVKARSAATCRVRALLCKVNQLDDVLPCYRDFVQEARATRRH
;
A
#
# COMPACT_ATOMS: atom_id res chain seq x y z
N MET A 1 -41.72 30.94 33.15
CA MET A 1 -42.92 30.40 32.47
C MET A 1 -42.69 29.01 31.92
N ARG A 2 -43.44 28.06 32.45
CA ARG A 2 -43.81 26.70 32.03
C ARG A 2 -42.92 25.93 31.06
N ALA A 3 -42.29 24.87 31.63
CA ALA A 3 -41.73 23.69 30.95
C ALA A 3 -42.84 22.79 30.36
N LYS A 4 -42.63 22.25 29.15
CA LYS A 4 -43.39 21.13 28.60
C LYS A 4 -42.52 19.89 28.55
N LYS A 5 -42.87 18.90 29.38
CA LYS A 5 -42.36 17.50 29.31
C LYS A 5 -43.05 16.79 28.12
N SER A 6 -42.26 16.15 27.26
CA SER A 6 -42.79 15.21 26.27
C SER A 6 -42.21 13.82 26.58
N THR A 7 -43.14 12.91 26.90
CA THR A 7 -42.93 11.49 27.19
C THR A 7 -42.88 10.71 25.87
N LYS A 8 -41.82 9.95 25.61
CA LYS A 8 -41.72 9.01 24.49
C LYS A 8 -41.97 7.56 24.96
N LYS A 9 -43.01 6.98 24.40
CA LYS A 9 -43.39 5.58 24.51
C LYS A 9 -42.36 4.65 23.86
N ALA A 10 -41.92 3.63 24.58
CA ALA A 10 -41.12 2.53 24.07
C ALA A 10 -42.04 1.45 23.45
N SER A 11 -41.78 1.09 22.20
CA SER A 11 -42.41 -0.05 21.51
C SER A 11 -41.46 -1.25 21.58
N LYS A 12 -41.85 -2.29 22.32
CA LYS A 12 -41.25 -3.62 22.33
C LYS A 12 -41.73 -4.39 21.11
N ARG A 13 -40.88 -4.87 20.26
CA ARG A 13 -41.15 -5.93 19.27
C ARG A 13 -40.37 -7.20 19.62
N ALA A 14 -41.10 -8.28 19.71
CA ALA A 14 -40.62 -9.62 19.99
C ALA A 14 -39.94 -10.28 18.76
N PRO A 15 -39.05 -11.27 18.95
CA PRO A 15 -38.39 -11.95 17.86
C PRO A 15 -39.23 -13.16 17.38
N THR A 16 -39.41 -13.24 16.07
CA THR A 16 -39.98 -14.40 15.37
C THR A 16 -38.92 -15.48 15.15
N LYS A 17 -39.19 -16.68 15.66
CA LYS A 17 -38.45 -17.92 15.38
C LYS A 17 -38.75 -18.37 13.94
N GLY A 18 -37.76 -18.45 13.10
CA GLY A 18 -37.79 -19.06 11.77
C GLY A 18 -37.10 -20.44 11.77
N SER A 19 -37.87 -21.46 11.50
CA SER A 19 -37.53 -22.88 11.41
C SER A 19 -36.65 -23.18 10.21
N ALA A 20 -35.50 -23.83 10.41
CA ALA A 20 -34.60 -24.31 9.34
C ALA A 20 -35.02 -25.73 8.93
N LYS A 21 -35.47 -25.90 7.67
CA LYS A 21 -35.67 -27.22 7.04
C LYS A 21 -34.36 -27.66 6.35
N ALA A 22 -33.86 -28.81 6.82
CA ALA A 22 -32.71 -29.49 6.23
C ALA A 22 -33.08 -30.12 4.88
N ALA A 23 -32.39 -29.80 3.84
CA ALA A 23 -32.49 -30.48 2.54
C ALA A 23 -31.40 -31.55 2.38
N LYS A 24 -31.81 -32.79 2.31
CA LYS A 24 -30.99 -33.97 2.00
C LYS A 24 -30.54 -33.95 0.54
N LYS A 25 -29.24 -33.85 0.27
CA LYS A 25 -28.66 -34.07 -1.05
C LYS A 25 -28.54 -35.56 -1.37
N ARG A 26 -29.18 -35.96 -2.47
CA ARG A 26 -29.04 -37.28 -3.11
C ARG A 26 -27.71 -37.34 -3.89
N VAL A 27 -27.01 -38.48 -3.70
CA VAL A 27 -25.80 -38.85 -4.45
C VAL A 27 -26.25 -39.59 -5.72
N PRO A 28 -25.78 -39.28 -6.91
CA PRO A 28 -26.01 -40.08 -8.10
C PRO A 28 -25.00 -41.24 -8.20
N LYS A 29 -25.55 -42.44 -8.50
CA LYS A 29 -24.83 -43.67 -8.81
C LYS A 29 -24.12 -43.56 -10.17
N ALA A 30 -22.89 -44.09 -10.26
CA ALA A 30 -22.13 -44.25 -11.46
C ALA A 30 -22.68 -45.45 -12.31
N PRO A 31 -22.67 -45.36 -13.62
CA PRO A 31 -22.96 -46.54 -14.49
C PRO A 31 -21.69 -47.32 -14.80
N ALA A 32 -21.97 -48.62 -15.07
CA ALA A 32 -21.04 -49.71 -15.22
C ALA A 32 -20.20 -49.66 -16.49
N SER A 33 -19.06 -50.33 -16.40
CA SER A 33 -18.07 -50.61 -17.42
C SER A 33 -18.59 -51.44 -18.58
N THR A 34 -18.24 -51.03 -19.81
CA THR A 34 -18.25 -51.92 -20.98
C THR A 34 -16.83 -52.15 -21.46
N LYS A 35 -16.42 -53.42 -21.49
CA LYS A 35 -15.20 -53.94 -22.13
C LYS A 35 -15.33 -53.86 -23.65
N ALA A 36 -14.34 -53.34 -24.33
CA ALA A 36 -14.08 -53.68 -25.72
C ALA A 36 -12.57 -53.57 -26.05
N SER A 37 -12.04 -54.73 -26.29
CA SER A 37 -11.21 -55.19 -27.37
C SER A 37 -9.96 -54.40 -27.81
N ALA A 38 -8.87 -55.12 -27.71
CA ALA A 38 -7.52 -54.79 -28.18
C ALA A 38 -7.42 -54.53 -29.69
N LYS A 39 -6.64 -53.51 -30.06
CA LYS A 39 -5.94 -53.47 -31.35
C LYS A 39 -4.49 -52.99 -31.15
N ARG A 40 -3.60 -53.79 -31.77
CA ARG A 40 -2.13 -53.66 -31.75
C ARG A 40 -1.62 -52.38 -32.38
N GLY A 41 -0.57 -51.82 -31.76
CA GLY A 41 0.68 -51.49 -32.46
C GLY A 41 0.75 -50.13 -33.17
N ALA A 42 1.18 -49.11 -32.43
CA ALA A 42 2.07 -48.10 -32.99
C ALA A 42 3.01 -47.63 -31.84
N LYS A 43 4.29 -47.83 -32.04
CA LYS A 43 5.36 -47.42 -31.13
C LYS A 43 5.36 -45.89 -31.08
N ALA A 44 4.87 -45.32 -29.99
CA ALA A 44 4.91 -43.88 -29.76
C ALA A 44 6.37 -43.42 -29.64
N PRO A 45 6.71 -42.22 -30.16
CA PRO A 45 8.03 -41.62 -29.94
C PRO A 45 8.26 -41.36 -28.43
N PRO A 46 9.51 -41.41 -27.96
CA PRO A 46 9.80 -41.19 -26.56
C PRO A 46 9.31 -39.80 -26.17
N LYS A 47 8.41 -39.76 -25.17
CA LYS A 47 8.01 -38.52 -24.54
C LYS A 47 9.26 -37.87 -23.94
N SER A 48 9.72 -36.76 -24.52
CA SER A 48 10.70 -35.89 -23.91
C SER A 48 10.17 -35.52 -22.54
N SER A 49 10.87 -35.91 -21.48
CA SER A 49 10.58 -35.47 -20.13
C SER A 49 10.50 -33.92 -20.14
N PRO A 50 9.49 -33.33 -19.52
CA PRO A 50 9.44 -31.88 -19.38
C PRO A 50 10.75 -31.45 -18.69
N ALA A 51 11.49 -30.57 -19.34
CA ALA A 51 12.67 -29.96 -18.73
C ALA A 51 12.29 -29.43 -17.37
N ALA A 52 13.06 -29.82 -16.33
CA ALA A 52 12.85 -29.30 -14.98
C ALA A 52 12.84 -27.76 -15.04
N PRO A 53 11.92 -27.09 -14.33
CA PRO A 53 11.86 -25.65 -14.32
C PRO A 53 13.21 -25.13 -13.81
N VAL A 54 13.94 -24.45 -14.69
CA VAL A 54 15.14 -23.72 -14.30
C VAL A 54 14.67 -22.57 -13.42
N LEU A 55 14.80 -22.73 -12.11
CA LEU A 55 14.67 -21.63 -11.15
C LEU A 55 15.77 -20.62 -11.54
N ARG A 56 15.41 -19.63 -12.35
CA ARG A 56 16.21 -18.44 -12.52
C ARG A 56 16.17 -17.76 -11.18
N SER A 57 17.27 -17.83 -10.42
CA SER A 57 17.47 -17.00 -9.24
C SER A 57 17.40 -15.57 -9.72
N LEU A 58 16.30 -14.90 -9.42
CA LEU A 58 16.16 -13.47 -9.66
C LEU A 58 17.23 -12.77 -8.84
N PRO A 59 17.99 -11.81 -9.40
CA PRO A 59 19.03 -11.12 -8.66
C PRO A 59 18.42 -10.40 -7.45
N VAL A 60 18.85 -10.82 -6.27
CA VAL A 60 18.48 -10.23 -4.99
C VAL A 60 19.71 -9.48 -4.49
N TYR A 61 19.54 -8.20 -4.18
CA TYR A 61 20.58 -7.37 -3.60
C TYR A 61 20.28 -7.15 -2.14
N GLU A 62 21.22 -7.57 -1.29
CA GLU A 62 21.19 -7.26 0.13
C GLU A 62 21.74 -5.86 0.36
N PHE A 63 21.19 -5.16 1.35
CA PHE A 63 21.68 -3.86 1.76
C PHE A 63 21.73 -3.71 3.27
N VAL A 64 22.61 -2.81 3.71
CA VAL A 64 22.72 -2.33 5.08
C VAL A 64 22.70 -0.81 5.04
N ALA A 65 21.86 -0.21 5.86
CA ALA A 65 21.77 1.24 6.02
C ALA A 65 21.60 1.55 7.50
N GLY A 66 22.66 1.94 8.18
CA GLY A 66 22.68 2.08 9.64
C GLY A 66 22.27 0.78 10.33
N ASP A 67 21.24 0.86 11.17
CA ASP A 67 20.66 -0.29 11.87
C ASP A 67 19.61 -1.05 11.03
N LEU A 68 19.33 -0.60 9.80
CA LEU A 68 18.36 -1.19 8.91
C LEU A 68 19.05 -2.14 7.94
N THR A 69 18.54 -3.37 7.86
CA THR A 69 18.96 -4.36 6.85
C THR A 69 17.79 -4.80 6.01
N GLY A 70 18.06 -5.22 4.80
CA GLY A 70 17.02 -5.70 3.91
C GLY A 70 17.57 -6.16 2.58
N TYR A 71 16.66 -6.35 1.66
CA TYR A 71 17.00 -6.74 0.30
C TYR A 71 16.02 -6.16 -0.72
N VAL A 72 16.44 -6.12 -1.97
CA VAL A 72 15.62 -5.65 -3.10
C VAL A 72 15.70 -6.64 -4.26
N ARG A 73 14.58 -6.84 -4.94
CA ARG A 73 14.47 -7.67 -6.14
C ARG A 73 14.26 -6.80 -7.36
N LEU A 74 15.26 -6.69 -8.22
CA LEU A 74 15.17 -5.84 -9.42
C LEU A 74 14.24 -6.42 -10.49
N ALA A 75 14.07 -7.73 -10.52
CA ALA A 75 13.21 -8.39 -11.50
C ALA A 75 11.74 -8.55 -11.03
N ASP A 76 11.46 -8.18 -9.78
CA ASP A 76 10.11 -8.21 -9.21
C ASP A 76 9.88 -6.89 -8.47
N PRO A 77 9.64 -5.80 -9.19
CA PRO A 77 9.52 -4.46 -8.61
C PRO A 77 8.35 -4.31 -7.65
N ASP A 78 7.35 -5.17 -7.74
CA ASP A 78 6.23 -5.18 -6.82
C ASP A 78 6.59 -5.66 -5.42
N ARG A 79 7.58 -6.54 -5.34
CA ARG A 79 8.14 -6.91 -4.05
C ARG A 79 9.18 -5.90 -3.57
N GLY A 80 9.71 -5.08 -4.48
CA GLY A 80 10.54 -3.93 -4.21
C GLY A 80 11.54 -4.14 -3.09
N PHE A 81 11.50 -3.24 -2.12
CA PHE A 81 12.32 -3.31 -0.92
C PHE A 81 11.62 -4.11 0.18
N GLU A 82 12.38 -4.99 0.83
CA GLU A 82 11.99 -5.64 2.07
C GLU A 82 12.99 -5.26 3.18
N PHE A 83 12.47 -4.78 4.31
CA PHE A 83 13.27 -4.59 5.52
C PHE A 83 13.24 -5.86 6.34
N SER A 84 14.42 -6.46 6.58
CA SER A 84 14.47 -7.76 7.22
C SER A 84 14.58 -7.70 8.73
N ARG A 85 15.50 -6.99 9.31
CA ARG A 85 15.62 -6.81 10.77
C ARG A 85 16.55 -5.64 11.05
N ALA A 86 16.31 -4.94 12.15
CA ALA A 86 17.28 -4.01 12.69
C ALA A 86 18.47 -4.77 13.30
N LEU A 87 19.67 -4.32 13.02
CA LEU A 87 20.89 -4.78 13.66
C LEU A 87 20.91 -4.35 15.14
N GLN A 88 21.73 -4.93 15.96
CA GLN A 88 21.92 -4.74 17.40
C GLN A 88 21.08 -5.64 18.32
N GLY A 89 20.76 -6.87 17.89
CA GLY A 89 20.19 -7.88 18.80
C GLY A 89 18.71 -7.64 19.18
N LYS A 90 18.15 -6.49 18.84
CA LYS A 90 16.74 -6.18 18.95
C LYS A 90 16.11 -6.23 17.56
N SER A 91 15.43 -7.31 17.26
CA SER A 91 14.75 -7.45 15.99
C SER A 91 13.58 -6.47 15.92
N LEU A 92 13.41 -5.76 14.78
CA LEU A 92 12.06 -5.37 14.38
C LEU A 92 11.19 -6.63 14.49
N PRO A 93 10.01 -6.55 15.10
CA PRO A 93 9.20 -7.75 15.41
C PRO A 93 8.90 -8.59 14.17
N ALA A 94 8.99 -8.05 12.97
CA ALA A 94 9.01 -8.78 11.70
C ALA A 94 9.35 -7.86 10.51
N ALA A 95 9.65 -8.46 9.36
CA ALA A 95 9.99 -7.75 8.14
C ALA A 95 8.81 -6.99 7.54
N CYS A 96 8.99 -5.70 7.25
CA CYS A 96 8.11 -4.97 6.34
C CYS A 96 8.44 -5.38 4.90
N LYS A 97 7.40 -5.59 4.09
CA LYS A 97 7.55 -5.99 2.69
C LYS A 97 6.99 -4.92 1.76
N GLU A 98 7.45 -4.94 0.52
CA GLU A 98 6.97 -4.01 -0.51
C GLU A 98 7.06 -2.55 -0.04
N VAL A 99 8.20 -2.21 0.59
CA VAL A 99 8.39 -0.91 1.24
C VAL A 99 8.34 0.21 0.21
N LEU A 100 7.41 1.15 0.40
CA LEU A 100 7.16 2.30 -0.48
C LEU A 100 6.94 1.88 -1.96
N SER A 101 6.32 0.73 -2.20
CA SER A 101 6.06 0.24 -3.56
C SER A 101 4.91 1.01 -4.23
N LEU A 102 5.11 1.38 -5.49
CA LEU A 102 4.07 2.00 -6.32
C LEU A 102 3.03 0.95 -6.72
N ARG A 103 1.80 1.04 -6.20
CA ARG A 103 0.79 -0.02 -6.29
C ARG A 103 -0.36 0.26 -7.23
N HIS A 104 -0.81 1.50 -7.31
CA HIS A 104 -1.98 1.83 -8.10
C HIS A 104 -2.05 3.31 -8.48
N TYR A 105 -2.77 3.57 -9.55
CA TYR A 105 -3.22 4.90 -9.93
C TYR A 105 -4.72 5.02 -9.70
N LEU A 106 -5.16 6.16 -9.22
CA LEU A 106 -6.56 6.55 -9.13
C LEU A 106 -6.80 7.83 -9.93
N GLY A 107 -8.02 8.01 -10.44
CA GLY A 107 -8.42 9.22 -11.14
C GLY A 107 -9.93 9.24 -11.38
N ARG A 108 -10.48 10.42 -11.61
CA ARG A 108 -11.91 10.57 -11.91
C ARG A 108 -12.27 9.85 -13.21
N GLY A 109 -13.33 9.04 -13.17
CA GLY A 109 -13.87 8.34 -14.33
C GLY A 109 -13.06 7.14 -14.81
N ASN A 110 -11.80 6.99 -14.39
CA ASN A 110 -10.93 5.92 -14.88
C ASN A 110 -10.91 4.67 -13.97
N GLY A 111 -11.53 4.75 -12.79
CA GLY A 111 -11.39 3.70 -11.79
C GLY A 111 -9.98 3.62 -11.20
N GLY A 112 -9.80 2.78 -10.18
CA GLY A 112 -8.48 2.42 -9.70
C GLY A 112 -7.86 1.36 -10.60
N MET A 113 -6.57 1.46 -10.86
CA MET A 113 -5.83 0.43 -11.57
C MET A 113 -4.60 0.05 -10.78
N LEU A 114 -4.42 -1.24 -10.57
CA LEU A 114 -3.15 -1.78 -10.09
C LEU A 114 -2.10 -1.61 -11.19
N ILE A 115 -0.89 -1.24 -10.80
CA ILE A 115 0.24 -1.18 -11.72
C ILE A 115 0.62 -2.63 -12.05
N PRO A 116 0.80 -2.96 -13.34
CA PRO A 116 1.13 -4.31 -13.74
C PRO A 116 2.41 -4.81 -13.09
N ARG A 117 2.38 -6.06 -12.68
CA ARG A 117 3.47 -6.73 -11.97
C ARG A 117 4.46 -7.42 -12.91
N GLU A 118 4.25 -7.33 -14.19
CA GLU A 118 5.08 -8.01 -15.16
C GLU A 118 6.39 -7.26 -15.40
N ALA A 119 7.50 -7.97 -15.35
CA ALA A 119 8.84 -7.40 -15.57
C ALA A 119 9.00 -6.72 -16.94
N ALA A 120 8.13 -7.03 -17.91
CA ALA A 120 8.10 -6.36 -19.22
C ALA A 120 7.63 -4.90 -19.14
N GLU A 121 6.82 -4.55 -18.15
CA GLU A 121 6.25 -3.21 -17.97
C GLU A 121 6.97 -2.39 -16.89
N CYS A 122 7.77 -3.04 -16.04
CA CYS A 122 8.63 -2.39 -15.08
C CYS A 122 10.06 -2.94 -15.18
N GLN A 123 11.03 -2.06 -15.20
CA GLN A 123 12.45 -2.39 -15.24
C GLN A 123 13.18 -1.78 -14.06
N GLY A 124 13.85 -2.63 -13.27
CA GLY A 124 14.72 -2.21 -12.18
C GLY A 124 16.18 -2.14 -12.60
N LYS A 125 16.87 -1.08 -12.19
CA LYS A 125 18.30 -0.88 -12.39
C LYS A 125 18.95 -0.37 -11.12
N ALA A 126 20.03 -1.02 -10.69
CA ALA A 126 20.87 -0.55 -9.59
C ALA A 126 22.09 0.23 -10.15
N ASP A 127 22.49 1.26 -9.44
CA ASP A 127 23.73 1.98 -9.63
C ASP A 127 24.41 2.25 -8.26
N LYS A 128 25.52 2.99 -8.25
CA LYS A 128 26.30 3.29 -7.03
C LYS A 128 25.53 4.09 -5.97
N SER A 129 24.52 4.88 -6.39
CA SER A 129 23.79 5.80 -5.53
C SER A 129 22.39 5.32 -5.17
N GLY A 130 21.89 4.23 -5.79
CA GLY A 130 20.57 3.71 -5.47
C GLY A 130 19.99 2.77 -6.52
N ILE A 131 18.69 2.65 -6.49
CA ILE A 131 17.92 1.75 -7.36
C ILE A 131 16.81 2.54 -8.02
N THR A 132 16.65 2.34 -9.32
CA THR A 132 15.61 2.99 -10.12
C THR A 132 14.70 1.93 -10.73
N PHE A 133 13.39 2.08 -10.54
CA PHE A 133 12.37 1.34 -11.26
C PHE A 133 11.69 2.28 -12.27
N GLN A 134 11.55 1.80 -13.51
CA GLN A 134 10.84 2.51 -14.57
C GLN A 134 9.56 1.77 -14.89
N TYR A 135 8.43 2.43 -14.73
CA TYR A 135 7.10 1.93 -15.03
C TYR A 135 6.63 2.55 -16.34
N ARG A 136 6.43 1.72 -17.36
CA ARG A 136 5.99 2.19 -18.67
C ARG A 136 4.53 2.61 -18.64
N LYS A 137 4.16 3.41 -19.63
CA LYS A 137 2.77 3.81 -19.84
C LYS A 137 1.87 2.60 -20.07
N LEU A 138 0.78 2.55 -19.31
CA LEU A 138 -0.26 1.54 -19.47
C LEU A 138 -1.30 1.98 -20.50
N ALA A 139 -1.94 1.03 -21.19
CA ALA A 139 -2.91 1.34 -22.25
C ALA A 139 -4.06 2.25 -21.79
N LYS A 140 -4.52 2.11 -20.54
CA LYS A 140 -5.62 2.89 -19.97
C LYS A 140 -5.18 4.11 -19.15
N TRP A 141 -3.88 4.25 -18.88
CA TRP A 141 -3.34 5.31 -18.06
C TRP A 141 -2.22 6.02 -18.80
N PRO A 142 -2.41 7.30 -19.17
CA PRO A 142 -1.41 8.06 -19.92
C PRO A 142 -0.29 8.57 -19.02
N VAL A 143 0.22 7.69 -18.15
CA VAL A 143 1.20 8.01 -17.12
C VAL A 143 2.40 7.07 -17.25
N GLU A 144 3.58 7.63 -17.29
CA GLU A 144 4.84 6.93 -17.06
C GLU A 144 5.39 7.35 -15.71
N ALA A 145 5.97 6.42 -14.98
CA ALA A 145 6.53 6.71 -13.68
C ALA A 145 7.95 6.17 -13.56
N THR A 146 8.75 6.88 -12.78
CA THR A 146 10.06 6.43 -12.31
C THR A 146 10.08 6.52 -10.80
N ALA A 147 10.49 5.44 -10.13
CA ALA A 147 10.73 5.43 -8.70
C ALA A 147 12.23 5.24 -8.45
N ARG A 148 12.87 6.25 -7.86
CA ARG A 148 14.27 6.21 -7.45
C ARG A 148 14.35 6.03 -5.95
N TYR A 149 15.13 5.04 -5.53
CA TYR A 149 15.33 4.71 -4.12
C TYR A 149 16.80 4.90 -3.75
N GLU A 150 17.04 5.59 -2.64
CA GLU A 150 18.37 5.87 -2.10
C GLU A 150 18.44 5.47 -0.63
N LEU A 151 19.47 4.68 -0.28
CA LEU A 151 19.67 4.25 1.10
C LEU A 151 20.29 5.37 1.93
N LEU A 152 19.72 5.62 3.09
CA LEU A 152 20.21 6.64 4.02
C LEU A 152 21.16 6.00 5.04
N PRO A 153 22.36 6.57 5.27
CA PRO A 153 23.30 6.05 6.25
C PRO A 153 22.73 5.96 7.68
N ALA A 154 21.75 6.80 8.00
CA ALA A 154 21.08 6.82 9.30
C ALA A 154 20.08 5.68 9.52
N GLY A 155 19.91 4.76 8.57
CA GLY A 155 18.95 3.65 8.69
C GLY A 155 17.60 3.98 8.05
N GLY A 156 17.60 4.34 6.78
CA GLY A 156 16.38 4.68 6.07
C GLY A 156 16.46 4.50 4.56
N LEU A 157 15.35 4.80 3.91
CA LEU A 157 15.15 4.73 2.47
C LEU A 157 14.42 5.98 2.01
N ASP A 158 15.06 6.79 1.17
CA ASP A 158 14.39 7.83 0.41
C ASP A 158 13.86 7.25 -0.88
N ALA A 159 12.65 7.62 -1.26
CA ALA A 159 12.07 7.31 -2.55
C ALA A 159 11.55 8.58 -3.22
N THR A 160 12.01 8.81 -4.45
CA THR A 160 11.54 9.89 -5.32
C THR A 160 10.74 9.29 -6.46
N PHE A 161 9.48 9.68 -6.55
CA PHE A 161 8.57 9.27 -7.63
C PHE A 161 8.40 10.43 -8.61
N ALA A 162 8.78 10.20 -9.87
CA ALA A 162 8.57 11.14 -10.96
C ALA A 162 7.51 10.57 -11.91
N PHE A 163 6.52 11.39 -12.23
CA PHE A 163 5.40 11.04 -13.11
C PHE A 163 5.41 11.97 -14.31
N THR A 164 5.22 11.42 -15.52
CA THR A 164 4.99 12.18 -16.75
C THR A 164 3.65 11.82 -17.35
N PHE A 165 2.89 12.82 -17.81
CA PHE A 165 1.51 12.66 -18.26
C PHE A 165 1.39 12.95 -19.74
N ALA A 166 1.03 11.96 -20.55
CA ALA A 166 0.83 12.14 -22.00
C ALA A 166 -0.49 12.87 -22.31
N SER A 167 -1.50 12.75 -21.44
CA SER A 167 -2.78 13.47 -21.55
C SER A 167 -3.26 13.94 -20.18
N GLU A 168 -4.28 14.76 -20.15
CA GLU A 168 -4.92 15.22 -18.89
C GLU A 168 -5.50 14.05 -18.10
N VAL A 169 -5.29 14.07 -16.78
CA VAL A 169 -5.95 13.16 -15.82
C VAL A 169 -6.54 14.00 -14.69
N LYS A 170 -7.84 13.88 -14.50
CA LYS A 170 -8.55 14.57 -13.40
C LYS A 170 -8.44 13.78 -12.10
N GLY A 171 -8.13 14.47 -11.02
CA GLY A 171 -8.03 13.85 -9.70
C GLY A 171 -7.01 12.71 -9.60
N PHE A 172 -5.86 12.85 -10.29
CA PHE A 172 -4.84 11.81 -10.29
C PHE A 172 -4.24 11.61 -8.90
N GLU A 173 -4.18 10.36 -8.47
CA GLU A 173 -3.43 9.92 -7.29
C GLU A 173 -2.57 8.70 -7.66
N ALA A 174 -1.33 8.70 -7.20
CA ALA A 174 -0.47 7.52 -7.21
C ALA A 174 -0.38 6.95 -5.81
N GLY A 175 -0.86 5.74 -5.61
CA GLY A 175 -0.83 5.05 -4.33
C GLY A 175 0.48 4.29 -4.15
N ILE A 176 1.22 4.61 -3.08
CA ILE A 176 2.36 3.85 -2.62
C ILE A 176 1.99 3.07 -1.36
N GLU A 177 2.48 1.85 -1.23
CA GLU A 177 2.13 0.95 -0.14
C GLU A 177 3.34 0.27 0.48
N THR A 178 3.15 -0.17 1.70
CA THR A 178 4.05 -1.06 2.43
C THR A 178 3.21 -2.10 3.16
N ILE A 179 3.60 -3.37 3.07
CA ILE A 179 3.00 -4.46 3.84
C ILE A 179 3.67 -4.50 5.20
N VAL A 180 2.86 -4.35 6.25
CA VAL A 180 3.34 -4.37 7.63
C VAL A 180 3.12 -5.73 8.28
N PRO A 181 4.02 -6.15 9.18
CA PRO A 181 3.90 -7.44 9.85
C PRO A 181 2.72 -7.48 10.84
N LYS A 182 2.27 -8.71 11.14
CA LYS A 182 1.16 -8.98 12.10
C LYS A 182 1.44 -8.50 13.52
N THR A 183 2.71 -8.36 13.85
CA THR A 183 3.16 -7.97 15.18
C THR A 183 2.88 -6.52 15.53
N TYR A 184 2.65 -5.66 14.55
CA TYR A 184 2.23 -4.29 14.85
C TYR A 184 0.74 -4.24 15.18
N SER A 185 0.43 -3.86 16.42
CA SER A 185 -0.94 -3.74 16.92
C SER A 185 -1.67 -2.49 16.44
N GLY A 186 -0.91 -1.48 16.00
CA GLY A 186 -1.45 -0.24 15.49
C GLY A 186 -0.44 0.59 14.71
N VAL A 187 -0.99 1.44 13.86
CA VAL A 187 -0.25 2.48 13.12
C VAL A 187 -0.68 3.82 13.70
N HIS A 188 0.26 4.68 14.02
CA HIS A 188 -0.05 5.99 14.59
C HIS A 188 -0.01 7.07 13.52
N VAL A 189 -1.00 7.94 13.53
CA VAL A 189 -1.13 9.12 12.66
C VAL A 189 -1.33 10.33 13.53
N HIS A 190 -0.62 11.42 13.28
CA HIS A 190 -0.87 12.69 13.97
C HIS A 190 -2.00 13.41 13.24
N ALA A 191 -3.18 13.53 13.89
CA ALA A 191 -4.39 14.04 13.27
C ALA A 191 -5.22 14.87 14.28
N GLY A 192 -5.58 16.09 13.88
CA GLY A 192 -6.34 17.01 14.73
C GLY A 192 -5.61 17.40 16.01
N GLY A 193 -4.31 17.62 15.95
CA GLY A 193 -3.45 18.04 17.06
C GLY A 193 -3.07 16.94 18.05
N ARG A 194 -3.28 15.65 17.72
CA ARG A 194 -2.96 14.54 18.60
C ARG A 194 -2.63 13.26 17.83
N TRP A 195 -1.99 12.33 18.50
CA TRP A 195 -1.78 10.99 17.98
C TRP A 195 -3.07 10.17 18.00
N VAL A 196 -3.36 9.55 16.87
CA VAL A 196 -4.48 8.63 16.66
C VAL A 196 -3.92 7.27 16.26
N THR A 197 -4.25 6.24 17.02
CA THR A 197 -3.90 4.87 16.65
C THR A 197 -4.93 4.32 15.68
N ALA A 198 -4.52 4.07 14.46
CA ALA A 198 -5.35 3.41 13.46
C ALA A 198 -5.21 1.89 13.63
N THR A 199 -6.10 1.30 14.43
CA THR A 199 -6.14 -0.15 14.60
C THR A 199 -6.58 -0.84 13.32
N ALA A 200 -6.07 -2.06 13.11
CA ALA A 200 -6.50 -2.93 12.03
C ALA A 200 -8.03 -3.14 12.07
N GLY A 201 -8.68 -3.00 10.94
CA GLY A 201 -10.12 -3.18 10.78
C GLY A 201 -10.45 -3.63 9.36
N PRO A 202 -11.69 -4.07 9.08
CA PRO A 202 -12.07 -4.61 7.77
C PRO A 202 -12.16 -3.55 6.67
N ARG A 203 -11.92 -2.29 6.98
CA ARG A 203 -12.02 -1.18 6.06
C ARG A 203 -10.71 -0.42 5.97
N LEU A 204 -10.37 0.03 4.77
CA LEU A 204 -9.29 0.97 4.54
C LEU A 204 -9.67 2.31 5.19
N LYS A 205 -8.89 2.73 6.18
CA LYS A 205 -9.03 4.05 6.83
C LYS A 205 -8.14 5.06 6.12
N ARG A 206 -8.73 6.12 5.58
CA ARG A 206 -7.98 7.23 4.96
C ARG A 206 -8.07 8.49 5.82
N PHE A 207 -6.91 9.11 5.98
CA PHE A 207 -6.73 10.43 6.58
C PHE A 207 -6.36 11.40 5.45
N TYR A 208 -6.88 12.59 5.47
CA TYR A 208 -6.67 13.66 4.49
C TYR A 208 -5.93 14.85 5.13
N PRO A 209 -5.40 15.81 4.39
CA PRO A 209 -4.80 17.00 4.98
C PRO A 209 -5.81 17.79 5.82
N ARG A 210 -5.36 18.36 6.93
CA ARG A 210 -6.23 19.11 7.85
C ARG A 210 -6.95 20.30 7.21
N ASN A 211 -6.33 20.89 6.21
CA ASN A 211 -6.86 22.06 5.48
C ASN A 211 -7.76 21.70 4.30
N LEU A 212 -7.95 20.41 4.01
CA LEU A 212 -8.78 19.93 2.92
C LEU A 212 -9.97 19.14 3.47
N GLY A 213 -11.17 19.52 3.09
CA GLY A 213 -12.38 18.84 3.56
C GLY A 213 -12.50 17.42 3.02
N ALA A 214 -12.83 16.47 3.88
CA ALA A 214 -13.07 15.07 3.47
C ALA A 214 -14.16 14.95 2.39
N ALA A 215 -15.16 15.82 2.42
CA ALA A 215 -16.24 15.86 1.44
C ALA A 215 -15.75 16.15 0.02
N GLU A 216 -14.77 17.04 -0.14
CA GLU A 216 -14.18 17.37 -1.43
C GLU A 216 -13.45 16.16 -2.04
N LEU A 217 -12.66 15.45 -1.24
CA LEU A 217 -11.93 14.25 -1.67
C LEU A 217 -12.87 13.09 -2.04
N ILE A 218 -13.99 12.96 -1.33
CA ILE A 218 -14.99 11.91 -1.60
C ILE A 218 -15.87 12.28 -2.81
N ALA A 219 -16.24 13.55 -2.92
CA ALA A 219 -17.18 14.03 -3.95
C ALA A 219 -16.56 14.07 -5.34
N ASP A 220 -15.26 14.16 -5.48
CA ASP A 220 -14.62 14.26 -6.79
C ASP A 220 -14.57 12.94 -7.58
N GLY A 221 -14.97 11.82 -6.97
CA GLY A 221 -15.10 10.51 -7.62
C GLY A 221 -13.79 9.75 -7.83
N ARG A 222 -12.63 10.30 -7.45
CA ARG A 222 -11.33 9.63 -7.63
C ARG A 222 -11.24 8.27 -6.92
N TRP A 223 -11.93 8.11 -5.80
CA TRP A 223 -11.91 6.87 -5.02
C TRP A 223 -12.95 5.82 -5.44
N ASN A 224 -13.72 6.08 -6.48
CA ASN A 224 -14.69 5.10 -6.98
C ASN A 224 -14.01 3.80 -7.41
N GLY A 225 -12.77 3.87 -7.93
CA GLY A 225 -11.99 2.69 -8.29
C GLY A 225 -11.70 1.75 -7.12
N LEU A 226 -11.44 2.28 -5.92
CA LEU A 226 -11.25 1.47 -4.71
C LEU A 226 -12.56 0.74 -4.35
N ARG A 227 -13.71 1.42 -4.45
CA ARG A 227 -15.02 0.82 -4.20
C ARG A 227 -15.37 -0.27 -5.21
N MET A 228 -15.05 -0.05 -6.49
CA MET A 228 -15.25 -1.06 -7.55
C MET A 228 -14.38 -2.29 -7.33
N ALA A 229 -13.20 -2.14 -6.76
CA ALA A 229 -12.33 -3.25 -6.34
C ALA A 229 -12.80 -3.96 -5.06
N GLY A 230 -13.97 -3.59 -4.52
CA GLY A 230 -14.52 -4.20 -3.30
C GLY A 230 -13.85 -3.71 -2.00
N ILE A 231 -13.00 -2.70 -2.06
CA ILE A 231 -12.31 -2.15 -0.89
C ILE A 231 -13.28 -1.25 -0.11
N GLY A 232 -13.63 -1.67 1.09
CA GLY A 232 -14.42 -0.87 2.02
C GLY A 232 -13.62 0.37 2.46
N LEU A 233 -14.11 1.57 2.15
CA LEU A 233 -13.47 2.83 2.50
C LEU A 233 -14.11 3.46 3.73
N ALA A 234 -13.31 3.86 4.70
CA ALA A 234 -13.68 4.72 5.81
C ALA A 234 -12.80 5.97 5.78
N VAL A 235 -13.43 7.13 5.68
CA VAL A 235 -12.72 8.41 5.79
C VAL A 235 -12.72 8.84 7.24
N GLU A 236 -11.53 9.06 7.78
CA GLU A 236 -11.39 9.55 9.14
C GLU A 236 -11.80 11.03 9.19
N PRO A 237 -12.69 11.44 10.10
CA PRO A 237 -13.20 12.82 10.16
C PRO A 237 -12.13 13.84 10.58
N ARG A 238 -11.03 13.38 11.19
CA ARG A 238 -9.90 14.23 11.54
C ARG A 238 -8.87 14.18 10.44
N GLY A 239 -8.53 15.34 9.92
CA GLY A 239 -7.43 15.47 8.98
C GLY A 239 -6.09 15.22 9.65
N TYR A 240 -5.12 14.66 8.92
CA TYR A 240 -3.76 14.57 9.42
C TYR A 240 -3.11 15.97 9.47
N ASP A 241 -2.26 16.17 10.47
CA ASP A 241 -1.44 17.37 10.58
C ASP A 241 -0.13 17.23 9.80
N TYR A 242 0.36 15.99 9.71
CA TYR A 242 1.57 15.60 8.98
C TYR A 242 1.29 14.33 8.18
N PRO A 243 1.67 14.23 6.87
CA PRO A 243 1.57 13.00 6.11
C PRO A 243 2.63 12.00 6.56
N MET A 244 2.42 11.46 7.75
CA MET A 244 3.32 10.56 8.43
C MET A 244 2.54 9.38 9.03
N LEU A 245 3.09 8.19 8.85
CA LEU A 245 2.62 6.94 9.45
C LEU A 245 3.74 6.41 10.34
N VAL A 246 3.42 6.12 11.59
CA VAL A 246 4.39 5.64 12.58
C VAL A 246 4.04 4.22 13.00
N LEU A 247 4.92 3.28 12.74
CA LEU A 247 4.87 1.93 13.27
C LEU A 247 5.71 1.89 14.54
N TRP A 248 5.05 1.87 15.69
CA TRP A 248 5.72 1.80 16.98
C TRP A 248 4.90 0.97 17.96
N GLU A 249 5.63 0.15 18.71
CA GLU A 249 5.04 -0.60 19.81
C GLU A 249 5.60 -0.09 21.13
N PRO A 250 4.71 0.25 22.10
CA PRO A 250 5.15 0.62 23.45
C PRO A 250 6.05 -0.47 24.05
N GLY A 251 7.20 -0.06 24.59
CA GLY A 251 8.19 -0.97 25.14
C GLY A 251 9.30 -1.36 24.16
N THR A 252 9.21 -0.95 22.88
CA THR A 252 10.33 -0.95 21.96
C THR A 252 10.93 0.45 21.89
N GLU A 253 12.25 0.56 21.78
CA GLU A 253 12.93 1.85 21.58
C GLU A 253 13.00 2.25 20.10
N LEU A 254 12.33 1.50 19.20
CA LEU A 254 12.44 1.67 17.77
C LEU A 254 11.07 1.92 17.14
N ALA A 255 10.99 2.95 16.32
CA ALA A 255 9.86 3.23 15.45
C ALA A 255 10.30 3.25 13.99
N LEU A 256 9.44 2.76 13.11
CA LEU A 256 9.59 2.90 11.68
C LEU A 256 8.59 3.95 11.18
N LEU A 257 9.14 5.02 10.61
CA LEU A 257 8.40 6.16 10.12
C LEU A 257 8.28 6.10 8.60
N TYR A 258 7.10 6.45 8.10
CA TYR A 258 6.86 6.71 6.69
C TYR A 258 6.40 8.17 6.57
N MET A 259 7.12 8.97 5.80
CA MET A 259 6.95 10.41 5.74
C MET A 259 6.81 10.89 4.30
N GLY A 260 5.89 11.81 4.05
CA GLY A 260 5.72 12.53 2.80
C GLY A 260 5.70 14.02 3.02
N LEU A 261 5.72 14.83 1.96
CA LEU A 261 5.50 16.26 2.03
C LEU A 261 4.01 16.58 1.95
N THR A 262 3.54 17.54 2.74
CA THR A 262 2.10 17.92 2.77
C THR A 262 1.58 18.36 1.40
N GLU A 263 2.41 19.06 0.64
CA GLU A 263 2.08 19.55 -0.69
C GLU A 263 2.08 18.46 -1.78
N GLU A 264 2.60 17.27 -1.48
CA GLU A 264 2.72 16.15 -2.42
C GLU A 264 1.82 14.96 -2.07
N CYS A 265 1.30 14.94 -0.85
CA CYS A 265 0.54 13.82 -0.31
C CYS A 265 -0.92 14.21 -0.12
N SER A 266 -1.83 13.62 -0.88
CA SER A 266 -3.27 13.91 -0.79
C SER A 266 -3.97 13.14 0.32
N SER A 267 -3.44 11.99 0.72
CA SER A 267 -3.95 11.23 1.87
C SER A 267 -2.93 10.19 2.33
N VAL A 268 -3.07 9.78 3.59
CA VAL A 268 -2.41 8.58 4.10
C VAL A 268 -3.48 7.58 4.51
N TRP A 269 -3.16 6.28 4.48
CA TRP A 269 -4.12 5.24 4.85
C TRP A 269 -3.52 4.07 5.59
N VAL A 270 -4.42 3.37 6.29
CA VAL A 270 -4.16 2.09 6.95
C VAL A 270 -5.24 1.11 6.51
N ASN A 271 -4.85 -0.01 5.93
CA ASN A 271 -5.73 -1.10 5.55
C ASN A 271 -5.45 -2.32 6.45
N GLY A 272 -6.33 -2.54 7.40
CA GLY A 272 -6.16 -3.63 8.36
C GLY A 272 -6.44 -5.01 7.76
N ALA A 273 -7.29 -5.12 6.74
CA ALA A 273 -7.60 -6.38 6.08
C ALA A 273 -6.36 -6.96 5.38
N ASP A 274 -5.66 -6.14 4.61
CA ASP A 274 -4.47 -6.54 3.85
C ASP A 274 -3.17 -6.23 4.59
N ARG A 275 -3.30 -5.58 5.76
CA ARG A 275 -2.15 -5.13 6.56
C ARG A 275 -1.19 -4.27 5.75
N THR A 276 -1.74 -3.36 4.98
CA THR A 276 -0.98 -2.36 4.26
C THR A 276 -1.15 -0.99 4.87
N ILE A 277 -0.10 -0.21 4.78
CA ILE A 277 -0.13 1.23 5.02
C ILE A 277 0.31 1.92 3.74
N GLY A 278 -0.11 3.15 3.54
CA GLY A 278 0.30 3.83 2.33
C GLY A 278 -0.01 5.32 2.29
N MET A 279 0.43 5.93 1.20
CA MET A 279 0.25 7.34 0.89
C MET A 279 -0.22 7.51 -0.54
N ALA A 280 -1.12 8.46 -0.76
CA ALA A 280 -1.51 8.90 -2.09
C ALA A 280 -0.72 10.16 -2.45
N LEU A 281 0.03 10.07 -3.54
CA LEU A 281 0.88 11.13 -4.03
C LEU A 281 0.16 11.92 -5.14
N VAL A 282 0.56 13.16 -5.34
CA VAL A 282 0.02 14.15 -6.29
C VAL A 282 -1.36 14.67 -5.86
N GLY A 283 -2.42 13.87 -5.96
CA GLY A 283 -3.77 14.25 -5.50
C GLY A 283 -4.44 15.41 -6.24
N ALA A 284 -4.06 15.69 -7.48
CA ALA A 284 -4.47 16.88 -8.23
C ALA A 284 -4.94 16.56 -9.65
N ASN A 285 -5.58 17.56 -10.29
CA ASN A 285 -5.78 17.53 -11.73
C ASN A 285 -4.44 17.78 -12.42
N VAL A 286 -4.03 16.90 -13.29
CA VAL A 286 -2.78 17.01 -14.04
C VAL A 286 -3.06 17.30 -15.51
N LYS A 287 -2.28 18.19 -16.10
CA LYS A 287 -2.42 18.59 -17.52
C LYS A 287 -1.68 17.62 -18.42
N ALA A 288 -2.07 17.55 -19.68
CA ALA A 288 -1.28 16.88 -20.72
C ALA A 288 0.13 17.47 -20.81
N ARG A 289 1.12 16.62 -21.04
CA ARG A 289 2.55 16.98 -21.15
C ARG A 289 3.13 17.66 -19.91
N SER A 290 2.49 17.45 -18.75
CA SER A 290 3.02 17.89 -17.45
C SER A 290 3.81 16.79 -16.77
N ALA A 291 4.55 17.16 -15.72
CA ALA A 291 5.23 16.24 -14.83
C ALA A 291 4.94 16.58 -13.38
N ALA A 292 5.05 15.59 -12.51
CA ALA A 292 4.99 15.76 -11.07
C ALA A 292 6.10 14.93 -10.41
N THR A 293 6.69 15.45 -9.35
CA THR A 293 7.70 14.73 -8.57
C THR A 293 7.30 14.77 -7.11
N CYS A 294 7.34 13.62 -6.46
CA CYS A 294 6.99 13.47 -5.06
C CYS A 294 8.11 12.72 -4.33
N ARG A 295 8.40 13.13 -3.10
CA ARG A 295 9.42 12.51 -2.25
C ARG A 295 8.81 11.94 -0.98
N VAL A 296 9.19 10.73 -0.65
CA VAL A 296 8.80 10.04 0.57
C VAL A 296 10.00 9.38 1.21
N ARG A 297 9.94 9.19 2.53
CA ARG A 297 11.03 8.57 3.31
C ARG A 297 10.47 7.50 4.22
N ALA A 298 11.13 6.35 4.26
CA ALA A 298 11.02 5.38 5.35
C ALA A 298 12.27 5.50 6.23
N LEU A 299 12.10 5.72 7.54
CA LEU A 299 13.21 5.94 8.48
C LEU A 299 13.01 5.13 9.74
N LEU A 300 14.04 4.37 10.15
CA LEU A 300 14.11 3.75 11.46
C LEU A 300 14.71 4.73 12.45
N CYS A 301 14.02 5.00 13.55
CA CYS A 301 14.54 5.90 14.59
C CYS A 301 14.29 5.36 16.00
N LYS A 302 15.12 5.80 16.94
CA LYS A 302 14.93 5.54 18.37
C LYS A 302 13.93 6.52 18.94
N VAL A 303 12.95 6.01 19.69
CA VAL A 303 11.89 6.79 20.31
C VAL A 303 11.57 6.25 21.69
N ASN A 304 11.26 7.14 22.62
CA ASN A 304 10.71 6.79 23.93
C ASN A 304 9.21 7.06 23.98
N GLN A 305 8.74 8.01 23.18
CA GLN A 305 7.35 8.41 23.04
C GLN A 305 7.07 8.87 21.60
N LEU A 306 5.79 8.92 21.20
CA LEU A 306 5.42 9.26 19.82
C LEU A 306 5.89 10.66 19.39
N ASP A 307 5.94 11.64 20.30
CA ASP A 307 6.38 12.99 19.95
C ASP A 307 7.86 13.08 19.56
N ASP A 308 8.68 12.09 19.94
CA ASP A 308 10.10 12.05 19.57
C ASP A 308 10.32 11.88 18.05
N VAL A 309 9.28 11.50 17.29
CA VAL A 309 9.37 11.39 15.83
C VAL A 309 9.19 12.74 15.11
N LEU A 310 8.64 13.75 15.76
CA LEU A 310 8.36 15.06 15.13
C LEU A 310 9.63 15.80 14.67
N PRO A 311 10.77 15.78 15.39
CA PRO A 311 12.04 16.28 14.87
C PRO A 311 12.44 15.61 13.57
N CYS A 312 12.39 14.26 13.49
CA CYS A 312 12.74 13.52 12.27
C CYS A 312 11.88 13.94 11.05
N TYR A 313 10.61 14.21 11.27
CA TYR A 313 9.73 14.72 10.22
C TYR A 313 10.13 16.14 9.78
N ARG A 314 10.46 17.03 10.70
CA ARG A 314 10.90 18.40 10.38
C ARG A 314 12.20 18.40 9.58
N ASP A 315 13.15 17.57 9.97
CA ASP A 315 14.43 17.43 9.26
C ASP A 315 14.20 16.92 7.83
N PHE A 316 13.36 15.90 7.67
CA PHE A 316 12.97 15.40 6.33
C PHE A 316 12.36 16.52 5.46
N VAL A 317 11.42 17.31 6.01
CA VAL A 317 10.78 18.41 5.26
C VAL A 317 11.80 19.46 4.85
N GLN A 318 12.72 19.82 5.75
CA GLN A 318 13.77 20.80 5.47
C GLN A 318 14.71 20.31 4.36
N GLU A 319 15.20 19.07 4.44
CA GLU A 319 16.07 18.45 3.45
C GLU A 319 15.38 18.32 2.09
N ALA A 320 14.13 17.83 2.07
CA ALA A 320 13.39 17.64 0.84
C ALA A 320 13.09 18.96 0.11
N ARG A 321 12.85 20.04 0.84
CA ARG A 321 12.64 21.38 0.29
C ARG A 321 13.93 22.04 -0.17
N ALA A 322 15.05 21.80 0.50
CA ALA A 322 16.37 22.32 0.09
C ALA A 322 16.79 21.74 -1.28
N THR A 323 16.58 20.44 -1.48
CA THR A 323 16.92 19.74 -2.74
C THR A 323 16.13 20.26 -3.96
N ARG A 324 14.95 20.86 -3.77
CA ARG A 324 14.13 21.41 -4.86
C ARG A 324 14.59 22.76 -5.38
N ARG A 325 15.40 23.48 -4.62
CA ARG A 325 15.87 24.83 -4.98
C ARG A 325 17.09 24.82 -5.89
N HIS A 326 17.65 23.67 -6.12
CA HIS A 326 18.78 23.40 -7.02
C HIS A 326 18.34 22.59 -8.24
#